data_46dcd5e478449f8e7252ba4c50dc0a25
#
_entry.id   46dcd5e478449f8e7252ba4c50dc0a25
#
_cell.length_a   1.000
_cell.length_b   1.000
_cell.length_c   1.000
_cell.angle_alpha   90.00
_cell.angle_beta   90.00
_cell.angle_gamma   90.00
#
_symmetry.space_group_name_H-M   'P 1'
#
loop_
_entity.id
_entity.type
_entity.pdbx_description
1 polymer ?
#
loop_
_entity_poly.entity_id
_entity_poly.type
_entity_poly.pdbx_seq_one_letter_code
_entity_poly.pdbx_strand_id
1 'polypeptide(L)'
;STPKPSSAASDVYKRQLYSTSWEVTNKAGSIIRPLMMDFPKDKKVLEMDTEYMFGRNFLVRPVTDSLYTWQDDKQNGYQKNMNKIGKTDVYLPAGAQWIDFWTGKSLKGGQTIQREVPIDIMPVYVRAGSILPWGPAVQYSTEKKWDNLTLRIYPGADAEFTLYEDEFDNYNYEKGAYTTIAMKWNDKDRTLTINDRQGNYKGMLKNRKFNIIIVEPGKGCGDGDATTFDQSVSYRGKRVDLKL
;
A
#
# COMPACT_ATOMS: atom_id res chain seq x y z
N SER A 1 -20.65 -10.89 -12.44
CA SER A 1 -19.29 -10.60 -12.88
C SER A 1 -18.51 -10.07 -11.68
N THR A 2 -17.52 -10.81 -11.24
CA THR A 2 -16.55 -10.34 -10.23
C THR A 2 -15.84 -9.07 -10.74
N PRO A 3 -15.75 -8.00 -9.93
CA PRO A 3 -14.98 -6.82 -10.32
C PRO A 3 -13.56 -7.24 -10.69
N LYS A 4 -13.02 -6.64 -11.74
CA LYS A 4 -11.62 -6.89 -12.13
C LYS A 4 -10.71 -6.49 -10.97
N PRO A 5 -9.74 -7.32 -10.56
CA PRO A 5 -8.90 -7.09 -9.38
C PRO A 5 -8.24 -5.71 -9.34
N SER A 6 -7.89 -5.13 -10.49
CA SER A 6 -7.22 -3.83 -10.60
C SER A 6 -8.07 -2.62 -10.17
N SER A 7 -9.40 -2.68 -10.31
CA SER A 7 -10.27 -1.58 -9.88
C SER A 7 -10.65 -1.69 -8.41
N ALA A 8 -10.87 -2.90 -7.90
CA ALA A 8 -11.15 -3.11 -6.48
C ALA A 8 -9.97 -2.74 -5.59
N ALA A 9 -8.73 -3.06 -6.00
CA ALA A 9 -7.53 -2.67 -5.28
C ALA A 9 -7.38 -1.14 -5.16
N SER A 10 -7.68 -0.36 -6.21
CA SER A 10 -7.56 1.10 -6.16
C SER A 10 -8.56 1.75 -5.19
N ASP A 11 -9.73 1.15 -4.99
CA ASP A 11 -10.76 1.69 -4.10
C ASP A 11 -10.38 1.56 -2.62
N VAL A 12 -9.72 0.50 -2.26
CA VAL A 12 -9.32 0.21 -0.87
C VAL A 12 -8.16 1.11 -0.42
N TYR A 13 -7.29 1.53 -1.33
CA TYR A 13 -6.16 2.44 -1.06
C TYR A 13 -6.53 3.92 -1.02
N LYS A 14 -7.76 4.30 -1.26
CA LYS A 14 -8.17 5.73 -1.36
C LYS A 14 -7.73 6.54 -0.14
N ARG A 15 -7.81 5.98 1.08
CA ARG A 15 -7.36 6.69 2.29
C ARG A 15 -5.85 6.84 2.38
N GLN A 16 -5.11 5.84 1.94
CA GLN A 16 -3.66 5.97 1.84
C GLN A 16 -3.28 7.01 0.80
N LEU A 17 -3.89 6.96 -0.40
CA LEU A 17 -3.68 7.94 -1.45
C LEU A 17 -3.99 9.35 -0.98
N TYR A 18 -5.13 9.56 -0.32
CA TYR A 18 -5.54 10.85 0.19
C TYR A 18 -4.55 11.39 1.23
N SER A 19 -4.12 10.55 2.17
CA SER A 19 -3.10 10.91 3.15
C SER A 19 -1.74 11.17 2.50
N THR A 20 -1.35 10.39 1.47
CA THR A 20 -0.12 10.61 0.71
C THR A 20 -0.20 11.92 -0.10
N SER A 21 -1.36 12.25 -0.68
CA SER A 21 -1.57 13.52 -1.39
C SER A 21 -1.39 14.72 -0.45
N TRP A 22 -1.88 14.61 0.77
CA TRP A 22 -1.61 15.62 1.80
C TRP A 22 -0.11 15.73 2.13
N GLU A 23 0.61 14.62 2.21
CA GLU A 23 2.07 14.64 2.40
C GLU A 23 2.81 15.29 1.23
N VAL A 24 2.35 15.08 -0.01
CA VAL A 24 2.91 15.74 -1.20
C VAL A 24 2.85 17.26 -1.04
N THR A 25 1.70 17.78 -0.65
CA THR A 25 1.47 19.22 -0.50
C THR A 25 2.19 19.80 0.72
N ASN A 26 2.19 19.09 1.85
CA ASN A 26 2.65 19.64 3.13
C ASN A 26 4.09 19.28 3.50
N LYS A 27 4.67 18.23 2.87
CA LYS A 27 6.02 17.71 3.18
C LYS A 27 6.91 17.58 1.95
N ALA A 28 6.55 18.22 0.83
CA ALA A 28 7.27 18.12 -0.44
C ALA A 28 7.53 16.67 -0.87
N GLY A 29 6.52 15.81 -0.72
CA GLY A 29 6.60 14.41 -1.11
C GLY A 29 6.30 14.19 -2.60
N SER A 30 6.27 12.92 -3.02
CA SER A 30 5.78 12.49 -4.33
C SER A 30 5.04 11.18 -4.19
N ILE A 31 3.96 10.99 -4.96
CA ILE A 31 3.20 9.74 -4.97
C ILE A 31 3.97 8.68 -5.78
N ILE A 32 4.32 9.00 -7.02
CA ILE A 32 5.13 8.12 -7.88
C ILE A 32 6.59 8.58 -7.76
N ARG A 33 7.48 7.67 -7.39
CA ARG A 33 8.86 7.95 -7.01
C ARG A 33 9.80 7.01 -7.75
N PRO A 34 10.77 7.51 -8.55
CA PRO A 34 11.83 6.64 -9.04
C PRO A 34 12.62 6.05 -7.87
N LEU A 35 13.09 4.81 -8.03
CA LEU A 35 13.73 4.06 -6.94
C LEU A 35 14.95 4.79 -6.36
N MET A 36 15.68 5.53 -7.17
CA MET A 36 16.84 6.32 -6.74
C MET A 36 16.52 7.37 -5.66
N MET A 37 15.28 7.85 -5.57
CA MET A 37 14.87 8.81 -4.53
C MET A 37 14.84 8.16 -3.13
N ASP A 38 14.44 6.89 -3.05
CA ASP A 38 14.33 6.16 -1.78
C ASP A 38 15.57 5.32 -1.46
N PHE A 39 16.34 4.92 -2.49
CA PHE A 39 17.50 4.04 -2.39
C PHE A 39 18.75 4.63 -3.06
N PRO A 40 19.19 5.85 -2.72
CA PRO A 40 20.28 6.55 -3.43
C PRO A 40 21.66 5.86 -3.29
N LYS A 41 21.81 4.95 -2.33
CA LYS A 41 23.05 4.18 -2.11
C LYS A 41 23.09 2.88 -2.93
N ASP A 42 21.99 2.48 -3.50
CA ASP A 42 21.89 1.28 -4.33
C ASP A 42 22.15 1.66 -5.79
N LYS A 43 23.38 1.38 -6.27
CA LYS A 43 23.77 1.73 -7.64
C LYS A 43 22.91 1.09 -8.72
N LYS A 44 22.27 -0.05 -8.43
CA LYS A 44 21.45 -0.80 -9.38
C LYS A 44 20.14 -0.10 -9.73
N VAL A 45 19.67 0.79 -8.87
CA VAL A 45 18.42 1.54 -9.11
C VAL A 45 18.59 2.87 -9.81
N LEU A 46 19.83 3.33 -10.08
CA LEU A 46 20.08 4.65 -10.66
C LEU A 46 19.52 4.78 -12.08
N GLU A 47 19.52 3.70 -12.84
CA GLU A 47 19.04 3.64 -14.22
C GLU A 47 17.80 2.72 -14.35
N MET A 48 17.13 2.41 -13.23
CA MET A 48 15.96 1.54 -13.22
C MET A 48 14.73 2.31 -13.71
N ASP A 49 14.21 1.93 -14.87
CA ASP A 49 13.04 2.53 -15.52
C ASP A 49 11.80 1.61 -15.53
N THR A 50 11.98 0.36 -15.11
CA THR A 50 10.93 -0.66 -15.14
C THR A 50 10.16 -0.80 -13.84
N GLU A 51 10.64 -0.16 -12.78
CA GLU A 51 10.07 -0.25 -11.43
C GLU A 51 10.04 1.12 -10.76
N TYR A 52 9.07 1.31 -9.87
CA TYR A 52 8.93 2.55 -9.12
C TYR A 52 8.33 2.31 -7.73
N MET A 53 8.53 3.27 -6.83
CA MET A 53 7.79 3.31 -5.57
C MET A 53 6.47 4.07 -5.75
N PHE A 54 5.38 3.49 -5.26
CA PHE A 54 4.11 4.16 -5.09
C PHE A 54 3.93 4.53 -3.62
N GLY A 55 3.99 5.83 -3.33
CA GLY A 55 4.24 6.32 -1.99
C GLY A 55 5.61 5.83 -1.49
N ARG A 56 5.74 5.68 -0.17
CA ARG A 56 6.96 5.17 0.47
C ARG A 56 6.94 3.66 0.69
N ASN A 57 5.81 3.03 0.45
CA ASN A 57 5.51 1.69 0.95
C ASN A 57 5.52 0.63 -0.15
N PHE A 58 5.04 0.95 -1.36
CA PHE A 58 4.90 -0.05 -2.42
C PHE A 58 5.99 0.07 -3.46
N LEU A 59 6.65 -1.03 -3.73
CA LEU A 59 7.44 -1.26 -4.94
C LEU A 59 6.54 -1.89 -5.98
N VAL A 60 6.43 -1.26 -7.13
CA VAL A 60 5.57 -1.69 -8.23
C VAL A 60 6.42 -2.02 -9.45
N ARG A 61 6.24 -3.20 -10.02
CA ARG A 61 6.85 -3.64 -11.28
C ARG A 61 5.73 -3.86 -12.30
N PRO A 62 5.37 -2.86 -13.11
CA PRO A 62 4.45 -3.05 -14.22
C PRO A 62 4.98 -4.10 -15.20
N VAL A 63 4.10 -4.95 -15.69
CA VAL A 63 4.45 -5.92 -16.73
C VAL A 63 4.33 -5.22 -18.07
N THR A 64 5.45 -4.77 -18.62
CA THR A 64 5.54 -4.02 -19.88
C THR A 64 5.98 -4.91 -21.05
N ASP A 65 6.46 -6.11 -20.75
CA ASP A 65 6.90 -7.07 -21.76
C ASP A 65 5.74 -7.87 -22.36
N SER A 66 5.86 -8.27 -23.60
CA SER A 66 4.89 -9.14 -24.30
C SER A 66 4.99 -10.59 -23.82
N LEU A 67 4.47 -10.89 -22.63
CA LEU A 67 4.56 -12.23 -22.04
C LEU A 67 3.55 -13.23 -22.62
N TYR A 68 2.44 -12.75 -23.13
CA TYR A 68 1.30 -13.56 -23.61
C TYR A 68 1.12 -13.53 -25.11
N THR A 69 1.85 -12.67 -25.80
CA THR A 69 1.84 -12.54 -27.26
C THR A 69 3.25 -12.57 -27.78
N TRP A 70 3.44 -13.13 -28.98
CA TRP A 70 4.72 -13.12 -29.68
C TRP A 70 4.49 -13.07 -31.20
N GLN A 71 5.48 -12.57 -31.91
CA GLN A 71 5.49 -12.63 -33.36
C GLN A 71 5.96 -14.02 -33.79
N ASP A 72 5.22 -14.64 -34.70
CA ASP A 72 5.60 -15.90 -35.30
C ASP A 72 5.89 -15.67 -36.78
N ASP A 73 7.16 -15.62 -37.15
CA ASP A 73 7.61 -15.37 -38.51
C ASP A 73 7.16 -16.47 -39.52
N LYS A 74 6.86 -17.68 -39.01
CA LYS A 74 6.38 -18.79 -39.82
C LYS A 74 4.89 -18.72 -40.15
N GLN A 75 4.11 -18.08 -39.29
CA GLN A 75 2.66 -17.96 -39.43
C GLN A 75 2.19 -16.56 -39.83
N ASN A 76 3.13 -15.66 -40.10
CA ASN A 76 2.89 -14.31 -40.62
C ASN A 76 1.90 -13.51 -39.75
N GLY A 77 2.09 -13.49 -38.43
CA GLY A 77 1.25 -12.74 -37.53
C GLY A 77 1.59 -12.91 -36.05
N TYR A 78 0.81 -12.21 -35.20
CA TYR A 78 0.93 -12.32 -33.76
C TYR A 78 0.16 -13.54 -33.26
N GLN A 79 0.84 -14.36 -32.48
CA GLN A 79 0.25 -15.46 -31.73
C GLN A 79 -0.03 -15.01 -30.31
N LYS A 80 -1.04 -15.60 -29.66
CA LYS A 80 -1.37 -15.32 -28.26
C LYS A 80 -1.66 -16.61 -27.50
N ASN A 81 -1.23 -16.66 -26.26
CA ASN A 81 -1.60 -17.70 -25.31
C ASN A 81 -1.86 -17.08 -23.93
N MET A 82 -3.11 -16.79 -23.64
CA MET A 82 -3.53 -16.16 -22.37
C MET A 82 -3.51 -17.13 -21.18
N ASN A 83 -3.36 -18.42 -21.45
CA ASN A 83 -3.24 -19.45 -20.39
C ASN A 83 -1.78 -19.70 -19.96
N LYS A 84 -0.82 -19.10 -20.69
CA LYS A 84 0.60 -19.18 -20.32
C LYS A 84 0.84 -18.34 -19.05
N ILE A 85 1.55 -18.88 -18.10
CA ILE A 85 2.07 -18.09 -16.97
C ILE A 85 3.42 -17.52 -17.39
N GLY A 86 3.44 -16.20 -17.64
CA GLY A 86 4.65 -15.46 -17.93
C GLY A 86 5.50 -15.27 -16.67
N LYS A 87 6.78 -14.92 -16.85
CA LYS A 87 7.68 -14.55 -15.75
C LYS A 87 8.33 -13.22 -16.09
N THR A 88 8.52 -12.39 -15.06
CA THR A 88 9.28 -11.14 -15.16
C THR A 88 10.29 -11.04 -14.03
N ASP A 89 11.40 -10.38 -14.30
CA ASP A 89 12.38 -10.08 -13.28
C ASP A 89 11.93 -8.86 -12.47
N VAL A 90 12.12 -8.94 -11.17
CA VAL A 90 11.85 -7.85 -10.22
C VAL A 90 13.11 -7.63 -9.39
N TYR A 91 13.58 -6.42 -9.36
CA TYR A 91 14.67 -6.04 -8.47
C TYR A 91 14.12 -5.52 -7.15
N LEU A 92 14.50 -6.14 -6.07
CA LEU A 92 14.19 -5.70 -4.72
C LEU A 92 15.33 -4.82 -4.21
N PRO A 93 15.16 -3.47 -4.10
CA PRO A 93 16.23 -2.57 -3.70
C PRO A 93 16.91 -2.94 -2.38
N ALA A 94 18.22 -2.75 -2.33
CA ALA A 94 19.01 -2.98 -1.12
C ALA A 94 18.69 -1.98 -0.01
N GLY A 95 18.94 -2.36 1.24
CA GLY A 95 18.71 -1.52 2.42
C GLY A 95 17.30 -1.62 3.00
N ALA A 96 16.45 -2.47 2.43
CA ALA A 96 15.12 -2.79 2.96
C ALA A 96 14.84 -4.30 2.90
N GLN A 97 13.88 -4.75 3.68
CA GLN A 97 13.22 -6.03 3.53
C GLN A 97 11.89 -5.79 2.83
N TRP A 98 11.44 -6.73 2.01
CA TRP A 98 10.26 -6.61 1.18
C TRP A 98 9.28 -7.74 1.48
N ILE A 99 8.00 -7.44 1.44
CA ILE A 99 6.94 -8.44 1.64
C ILE A 99 6.11 -8.48 0.37
N ASP A 100 6.05 -9.64 -0.26
CA ASP A 100 5.21 -9.86 -1.43
C ASP A 100 3.76 -9.56 -1.06
N PHE A 101 3.17 -8.58 -1.72
CA PHE A 101 1.82 -8.11 -1.41
C PHE A 101 0.76 -9.21 -1.52
N TRP A 102 0.91 -10.10 -2.50
CA TRP A 102 -0.08 -11.13 -2.81
C TRP A 102 0.00 -12.34 -1.87
N THR A 103 1.19 -12.68 -1.40
CA THR A 103 1.44 -13.91 -0.64
C THR A 103 1.80 -13.67 0.82
N GLY A 104 2.20 -12.45 1.18
CA GLY A 104 2.74 -12.13 2.51
C GLY A 104 4.16 -12.66 2.75
N LYS A 105 4.80 -13.27 1.74
CA LYS A 105 6.15 -13.82 1.87
C LYS A 105 7.20 -12.71 1.99
N SER A 106 8.04 -12.82 3.00
CA SER A 106 9.14 -11.88 3.22
C SER A 106 10.37 -12.23 2.37
N LEU A 107 11.01 -11.21 1.80
CA LEU A 107 12.15 -11.30 0.90
C LEU A 107 13.21 -10.25 1.28
N LYS A 108 14.48 -10.63 1.21
CA LYS A 108 15.60 -9.71 1.45
C LYS A 108 15.78 -8.79 0.24
N GLY A 109 16.10 -7.52 0.49
CA GLY A 109 16.53 -6.61 -0.57
C GLY A 109 17.93 -6.88 -1.10
N GLY A 110 18.32 -6.17 -2.17
CA GLY A 110 19.60 -6.30 -2.85
C GLY A 110 19.66 -7.47 -3.83
N GLN A 111 18.53 -7.98 -4.32
CA GLN A 111 18.48 -9.12 -5.23
C GLN A 111 17.45 -8.93 -6.35
N THR A 112 17.68 -9.57 -7.47
CA THR A 112 16.68 -9.75 -8.51
C THR A 112 16.02 -11.11 -8.31
N ILE A 113 14.71 -11.13 -8.36
CA ILE A 113 13.91 -12.34 -8.28
C ILE A 113 13.12 -12.53 -9.57
N GLN A 114 12.84 -13.76 -9.93
CA GLN A 114 11.95 -14.10 -11.01
C GLN A 114 10.53 -14.34 -10.46
N ARG A 115 9.56 -13.52 -10.90
CA ARG A 115 8.17 -13.59 -10.45
C ARG A 115 7.28 -14.14 -11.55
N GLU A 116 6.47 -15.14 -11.25
CA GLU A 116 5.36 -15.57 -12.09
C GLU A 116 4.26 -14.52 -12.07
N VAL A 117 3.79 -14.16 -13.27
CA VAL A 117 2.79 -13.11 -13.46
C VAL A 117 1.65 -13.64 -14.32
N PRO A 118 0.67 -14.35 -13.73
CA PRO A 118 -0.60 -14.57 -14.39
C PRO A 118 -1.20 -13.23 -14.84
N ILE A 119 -2.09 -13.26 -15.83
CA ILE A 119 -2.61 -12.04 -16.47
C ILE A 119 -3.30 -11.06 -15.49
N ASP A 120 -3.77 -11.56 -14.37
CA ASP A 120 -4.46 -10.83 -13.31
C ASP A 120 -3.54 -10.38 -12.16
N ILE A 121 -2.25 -10.74 -12.19
CA ILE A 121 -1.29 -10.42 -11.14
C ILE A 121 -0.20 -9.48 -11.65
N MET A 122 -0.15 -8.28 -11.08
CA MET A 122 0.98 -7.36 -11.22
C MET A 122 1.91 -7.54 -10.01
N PRO A 123 3.23 -7.69 -10.21
CA PRO A 123 4.17 -7.74 -9.09
C PRO A 123 4.14 -6.47 -8.25
N VAL A 124 3.80 -6.62 -6.99
CA VAL A 124 3.77 -5.56 -5.97
C VAL A 124 4.40 -6.09 -4.70
N TYR A 125 5.31 -5.32 -4.13
CA TYR A 125 5.96 -5.62 -2.86
C TYR A 125 5.78 -4.47 -1.91
N VAL A 126 5.59 -4.78 -0.63
CA VAL A 126 5.48 -3.77 0.42
C VAL A 126 6.77 -3.74 1.21
N ARG A 127 7.29 -2.55 1.43
CA ARG A 127 8.46 -2.34 2.26
C ARG A 127 8.16 -2.75 3.70
N ALA A 128 9.01 -3.54 4.31
CA ALA A 128 8.92 -3.83 5.74
C ALA A 128 8.98 -2.52 6.55
N GLY A 129 8.26 -2.44 7.64
CA GLY A 129 8.03 -1.19 8.34
C GLY A 129 7.00 -0.30 7.64
N SER A 130 5.87 -0.88 7.22
CA SER A 130 4.76 -0.12 6.64
C SER A 130 3.46 -0.36 7.41
N ILE A 131 2.67 0.70 7.57
CA ILE A 131 1.28 0.66 8.07
C ILE A 131 0.39 1.08 6.92
N LEU A 132 -0.47 0.18 6.45
CA LEU A 132 -1.39 0.44 5.35
C LEU A 132 -2.84 0.47 5.86
N PRO A 133 -3.53 1.62 5.80
CA PRO A 133 -4.94 1.68 6.13
C PRO A 133 -5.76 1.06 4.99
N TRP A 134 -6.59 0.12 5.34
CA TRP A 134 -7.48 -0.61 4.45
C TRP A 134 -8.92 -0.27 4.76
N GLY A 135 -9.61 0.31 3.80
CA GLY A 135 -11.01 0.71 3.92
C GLY A 135 -12.00 -0.39 3.55
N PRO A 136 -13.29 -0.14 3.70
CA PRO A 136 -14.32 -1.03 3.20
C PRO A 136 -14.33 -1.04 1.67
N ALA A 137 -14.75 -2.16 1.07
CA ALA A 137 -15.01 -2.23 -0.36
C ALA A 137 -16.13 -1.24 -0.73
N VAL A 138 -15.84 -0.30 -1.65
CA VAL A 138 -16.72 0.76 -2.10
C VAL A 138 -16.56 1.00 -3.60
N GLN A 139 -17.61 1.44 -4.28
CA GLN A 139 -17.55 1.84 -5.69
C GLN A 139 -17.01 3.27 -5.84
N TYR A 140 -17.28 4.15 -4.86
CA TYR A 140 -16.78 5.53 -4.82
C TYR A 140 -16.50 5.97 -3.38
N SER A 141 -15.63 6.95 -3.20
CA SER A 141 -15.03 7.31 -1.91
C SER A 141 -16.00 7.76 -0.81
N THR A 142 -17.20 8.23 -1.17
CA THR A 142 -18.23 8.71 -0.24
C THR A 142 -19.39 7.74 -0.03
N GLU A 143 -19.33 6.53 -0.62
CA GLU A 143 -20.40 5.52 -0.52
C GLU A 143 -20.64 5.06 0.93
N LYS A 144 -19.56 4.86 1.67
CA LYS A 144 -19.62 4.41 3.08
C LYS A 144 -18.80 5.31 3.99
N LYS A 145 -19.20 5.38 5.24
CA LYS A 145 -18.36 6.02 6.27
C LYS A 145 -17.11 5.18 6.51
N TRP A 146 -15.99 5.86 6.72
CA TRP A 146 -14.69 5.24 7.00
C TRP A 146 -14.47 5.09 8.51
N ASP A 147 -15.50 4.69 9.22
CA ASP A 147 -15.52 4.52 10.67
C ASP A 147 -14.98 3.16 11.13
N ASN A 148 -14.75 2.26 10.18
CA ASN A 148 -14.14 0.95 10.41
C ASN A 148 -12.99 0.74 9.42
N LEU A 149 -11.75 0.94 9.87
CA LEU A 149 -10.55 0.79 9.08
C LEU A 149 -9.71 -0.39 9.57
N THR A 150 -9.16 -1.16 8.64
CA THR A 150 -8.18 -2.19 8.95
C THR A 150 -6.77 -1.61 8.75
N LEU A 151 -5.92 -1.72 9.74
CA LEU A 151 -4.51 -1.36 9.65
C LEU A 151 -3.71 -2.64 9.40
N ARG A 152 -3.16 -2.76 8.19
CA ARG A 152 -2.25 -3.85 7.85
C ARG A 152 -0.83 -3.42 8.16
N ILE A 153 -0.20 -4.09 9.11
CA ILE A 153 1.18 -3.84 9.52
C ILE A 153 2.07 -4.85 8.81
N TYR A 154 3.05 -4.35 8.06
CA TYR A 154 4.07 -5.14 7.39
C TYR A 154 5.33 -5.12 8.25
N PRO A 155 5.59 -6.19 9.03
CA PRO A 155 6.65 -6.19 10.03
C PRO A 155 8.05 -6.28 9.41
N GLY A 156 9.09 -6.19 10.28
CA GLY A 156 10.51 -6.29 9.91
C GLY A 156 11.27 -4.96 10.01
N ALA A 157 10.57 -3.86 10.29
CA ALA A 157 11.14 -2.57 10.67
C ALA A 157 10.08 -1.71 11.36
N ASP A 158 10.52 -0.65 12.04
CA ASP A 158 9.63 0.37 12.59
C ASP A 158 8.88 1.10 11.47
N ALA A 159 7.64 1.50 11.75
CA ALA A 159 6.79 2.18 10.78
C ALA A 159 6.13 3.43 11.35
N GLU A 160 5.89 4.39 10.47
CA GLU A 160 5.07 5.57 10.75
C GLU A 160 4.06 5.78 9.63
N PHE A 161 2.85 6.18 10.00
CA PHE A 161 1.80 6.57 9.06
C PHE A 161 0.98 7.70 9.67
N THR A 162 0.58 8.68 8.86
CA THR A 162 -0.34 9.74 9.27
C THR A 162 -1.62 9.63 8.46
N LEU A 163 -2.72 9.31 9.11
CA LEU A 163 -4.05 9.36 8.51
C LEU A 163 -4.51 10.82 8.49
N TYR A 164 -4.75 11.33 7.30
CA TYR A 164 -5.29 12.68 7.06
C TYR A 164 -6.74 12.61 6.64
N GLU A 165 -7.57 13.54 7.13
CA GLU A 165 -8.99 13.68 6.77
C GLU A 165 -9.42 15.15 6.84
N ASP A 166 -10.28 15.54 5.91
CA ASP A 166 -10.90 16.86 5.80
C ASP A 166 -12.35 16.77 5.27
N GLU A 167 -12.90 17.86 4.82
CA GLU A 167 -14.28 17.96 4.28
C GLU A 167 -14.38 17.49 2.82
N PHE A 168 -13.33 17.00 2.17
CA PHE A 168 -13.16 16.48 0.79
C PHE A 168 -13.30 17.50 -0.35
N ASP A 169 -14.36 18.26 -0.38
CA ASP A 169 -14.94 18.91 -1.56
C ASP A 169 -14.75 20.42 -1.57
N ASN A 170 -13.85 20.95 -0.73
CA ASN A 170 -13.62 22.37 -0.58
C ASN A 170 -12.17 22.67 -0.20
N TYR A 171 -11.83 23.95 -0.07
CA TYR A 171 -10.51 24.44 0.30
C TYR A 171 -10.39 24.86 1.79
N ASN A 172 -11.31 24.43 2.64
CA ASN A 172 -11.27 24.79 4.07
C ASN A 172 -10.06 24.19 4.79
N TYR A 173 -9.47 23.13 4.25
CA TYR A 173 -8.22 22.55 4.77
C TYR A 173 -7.06 23.57 4.76
N GLU A 174 -7.02 24.52 3.82
CA GLU A 174 -6.03 25.60 3.80
C GLU A 174 -6.16 26.53 5.00
N LYS A 175 -7.34 26.57 5.61
CA LYS A 175 -7.67 27.33 6.83
C LYS A 175 -7.60 26.46 8.10
N GLY A 176 -7.05 25.25 7.99
CA GLY A 176 -6.87 24.32 9.11
C GLY A 176 -8.06 23.42 9.42
N ALA A 177 -9.09 23.36 8.52
CA ALA A 177 -10.24 22.48 8.70
C ALA A 177 -9.92 21.03 8.26
N TYR A 178 -9.06 20.37 8.99
CA TYR A 178 -8.68 18.97 8.78
C TYR A 178 -8.28 18.29 10.08
N THR A 179 -8.12 16.98 10.06
CA THR A 179 -7.55 16.20 11.17
C THR A 179 -6.42 15.31 10.71
N THR A 180 -5.46 15.09 11.61
CA THR A 180 -4.43 14.07 11.44
C THR A 180 -4.40 13.12 12.63
N ILE A 181 -4.11 11.84 12.35
CA ILE A 181 -3.88 10.81 13.36
C ILE A 181 -2.56 10.12 13.01
N ALA A 182 -1.53 10.43 13.77
CA ALA A 182 -0.22 9.80 13.60
C ALA A 182 -0.21 8.41 14.26
N MET A 183 0.32 7.43 13.54
CA MET A 183 0.46 6.04 13.97
C MET A 183 1.91 5.63 13.91
N LYS A 184 2.38 4.86 14.88
CA LYS A 184 3.75 4.35 14.95
C LYS A 184 3.74 2.88 15.33
N TRP A 185 4.52 2.10 14.60
CA TRP A 185 4.81 0.71 14.90
C TRP A 185 6.24 0.57 15.38
N ASN A 186 6.43 -0.01 16.54
CA ASN A 186 7.73 -0.46 17.04
C ASN A 186 7.81 -1.97 16.77
N ASP A 187 8.66 -2.37 15.84
CA ASP A 187 8.75 -3.75 15.40
C ASP A 187 9.34 -4.66 16.46
N LYS A 188 10.37 -4.18 17.18
CA LYS A 188 11.03 -4.94 18.25
C LYS A 188 10.06 -5.24 19.38
N ASP A 189 9.29 -4.25 19.80
CA ASP A 189 8.38 -4.35 20.94
C ASP A 189 6.99 -4.84 20.53
N ARG A 190 6.74 -5.03 19.23
CA ARG A 190 5.44 -5.41 18.68
C ARG A 190 4.31 -4.50 19.19
N THR A 191 4.55 -3.20 19.19
CA THR A 191 3.62 -2.22 19.74
C THR A 191 3.18 -1.23 18.67
N LEU A 192 1.88 -1.10 18.49
CA LEU A 192 1.25 -0.06 17.68
C LEU A 192 0.76 1.07 18.59
N THR A 193 1.27 2.27 18.38
CA THR A 193 0.77 3.50 19.01
C THR A 193 -0.09 4.26 18.00
N ILE A 194 -1.33 4.52 18.35
CA ILE A 194 -2.24 5.44 17.63
C ILE A 194 -2.32 6.71 18.50
N ASN A 195 -1.75 7.81 18.03
CA ASN A 195 -1.65 9.05 18.82
C ASN A 195 -2.98 9.80 18.89
N ASP A 196 -3.02 10.85 19.71
CA ASP A 196 -4.13 11.79 19.80
C ASP A 196 -4.42 12.39 18.41
N ARG A 197 -5.71 12.49 18.07
CA ARG A 197 -6.14 13.20 16.86
C ARG A 197 -5.84 14.69 17.01
N GLN A 198 -5.20 15.28 16.02
CA GLN A 198 -4.93 16.69 15.91
C GLN A 198 -5.91 17.35 14.95
N GLY A 199 -6.31 18.60 15.26
CA GLY A 199 -7.21 19.38 14.41
C GLY A 199 -8.70 19.01 14.53
N ASN A 200 -9.51 19.68 13.74
CA ASN A 200 -10.94 19.41 13.65
C ASN A 200 -11.51 19.95 12.32
N TYR A 201 -12.63 19.42 11.88
CA TYR A 201 -13.41 19.94 10.78
C TYR A 201 -14.89 19.57 10.94
N LYS A 202 -15.77 20.25 10.21
CA LYS A 202 -17.22 19.99 10.28
C LYS A 202 -17.53 18.61 9.69
N GLY A 203 -18.24 17.77 10.44
CA GLY A 203 -18.62 16.42 9.98
C GLY A 203 -17.57 15.34 10.24
N MET A 204 -16.45 15.66 10.91
CA MET A 204 -15.41 14.65 11.21
C MET A 204 -15.96 13.47 12.00
N LEU A 205 -15.40 12.29 11.78
CA LEU A 205 -15.70 11.09 12.54
C LEU A 205 -15.11 11.22 13.96
N LYS A 206 -15.97 11.36 14.97
CA LYS A 206 -15.56 11.44 16.38
C LYS A 206 -15.05 10.10 16.91
N ASN A 207 -15.71 9.03 16.50
CA ASN A 207 -15.41 7.66 16.92
C ASN A 207 -15.15 6.81 15.70
N ARG A 208 -14.18 5.89 15.79
CA ARG A 208 -13.92 4.88 14.76
C ARG A 208 -13.39 3.59 15.38
N LYS A 209 -13.50 2.52 14.65
CA LYS A 209 -12.88 1.25 14.97
C LYS A 209 -11.65 1.06 14.08
N PHE A 210 -10.53 0.68 14.69
CA PHE A 210 -9.40 0.14 13.98
C PHE A 210 -9.32 -1.36 14.22
N ASN A 211 -9.25 -2.12 13.16
CA ASN A 211 -8.89 -3.54 13.18
C ASN A 211 -7.42 -3.64 12.78
N ILE A 212 -6.64 -4.42 13.50
CA ILE A 212 -5.21 -4.52 13.28
C ILE A 212 -4.88 -5.93 12.79
N ILE A 213 -4.07 -6.01 11.74
CA ILE A 213 -3.55 -7.26 11.20
C ILE A 213 -2.04 -7.10 11.02
N ILE A 214 -1.28 -8.02 11.58
CA ILE A 214 0.11 -8.20 11.22
C ILE A 214 0.15 -9.14 10.02
N VAL A 215 0.70 -8.64 8.92
CA VAL A 215 0.77 -9.38 7.67
C VAL A 215 1.79 -10.51 7.79
N GLU A 216 1.34 -11.71 7.44
CA GLU A 216 2.11 -12.94 7.43
C GLU A 216 1.76 -13.74 6.17
N PRO A 217 2.54 -14.75 5.78
CA PRO A 217 2.17 -15.61 4.66
C PRO A 217 0.75 -16.18 4.78
N GLY A 218 -0.11 -15.84 3.81
CA GLY A 218 -1.51 -16.23 3.78
C GLY A 218 -2.45 -15.45 4.72
N LYS A 219 -1.97 -14.43 5.44
CA LYS A 219 -2.78 -13.63 6.36
C LYS A 219 -2.61 -12.14 6.08
N GLY A 220 -3.70 -11.44 5.82
CA GLY A 220 -3.72 -9.98 5.58
C GLY A 220 -3.01 -9.54 4.31
N CYS A 221 -2.66 -10.45 3.41
CA CYS A 221 -2.05 -10.19 2.12
C CYS A 221 -3.10 -10.13 1.00
N GLY A 222 -2.71 -9.64 -0.17
CA GLY A 222 -3.58 -9.49 -1.33
C GLY A 222 -4.60 -8.36 -1.18
N ASP A 223 -5.50 -8.27 -2.15
CA ASP A 223 -6.50 -7.21 -2.27
C ASP A 223 -7.85 -7.55 -1.60
N GLY A 224 -7.98 -8.74 -1.06
CA GLY A 224 -9.19 -9.20 -0.37
C GLY A 224 -9.40 -8.55 1.00
N ASP A 225 -10.67 -8.43 1.40
CA ASP A 225 -11.03 -8.02 2.76
C ASP A 225 -10.63 -9.09 3.78
N ALA A 226 -10.04 -8.66 4.86
CA ALA A 226 -9.68 -9.56 5.95
C ALA A 226 -10.90 -9.85 6.83
N THR A 227 -11.10 -11.12 7.15
CA THR A 227 -12.18 -11.59 8.02
C THR A 227 -11.75 -11.82 9.46
N THR A 228 -10.43 -11.93 9.70
CA THR A 228 -9.84 -12.14 11.03
C THR A 228 -8.83 -11.05 11.34
N PHE A 229 -8.78 -10.62 12.59
CA PHE A 229 -7.92 -9.54 13.06
C PHE A 229 -7.13 -10.00 14.29
N ASP A 230 -5.88 -9.53 14.41
CA ASP A 230 -5.08 -9.79 15.61
C ASP A 230 -5.67 -9.03 16.80
N GLN A 231 -6.10 -7.79 16.57
CA GLN A 231 -6.75 -6.97 17.59
C GLN A 231 -7.71 -5.97 16.96
N SER A 232 -8.66 -5.48 17.74
CA SER A 232 -9.56 -4.39 17.37
C SER A 232 -9.67 -3.39 18.50
N VAL A 233 -9.72 -2.10 18.18
CA VAL A 233 -9.82 -1.04 19.15
C VAL A 233 -10.81 0.04 18.73
N SER A 234 -11.58 0.55 19.68
CA SER A 234 -12.40 1.74 19.49
C SER A 234 -11.56 2.98 19.79
N TYR A 235 -11.42 3.86 18.78
CA TYR A 235 -10.64 5.09 18.88
C TYR A 235 -11.58 6.31 18.95
N ARG A 236 -11.38 7.13 19.99
CA ARG A 236 -12.18 8.34 20.24
C ARG A 236 -11.36 9.63 20.24
N GLY A 237 -10.27 9.63 19.47
CA GLY A 237 -9.39 10.78 19.34
C GLY A 237 -8.30 10.89 20.43
N LYS A 238 -8.18 9.92 21.31
CA LYS A 238 -7.15 9.83 22.35
C LYS A 238 -6.18 8.69 22.06
N ARG A 239 -4.94 8.88 22.51
CA ARG A 239 -3.86 7.91 22.32
C ARG A 239 -4.26 6.53 22.82
N VAL A 240 -3.89 5.52 22.04
CA VAL A 240 -4.01 4.11 22.36
C VAL A 240 -2.70 3.41 22.01
N ASP A 241 -2.19 2.61 22.94
CA ASP A 241 -1.03 1.74 22.73
C ASP A 241 -1.52 0.29 22.74
N LEU A 242 -1.18 -0.47 21.70
CA LEU A 242 -1.61 -1.85 21.51
C LEU A 242 -0.38 -2.74 21.41
N LYS A 243 -0.31 -3.73 22.27
CA LYS A 243 0.71 -4.79 22.26
C LYS A 243 0.16 -5.96 21.42
N LEU A 244 0.87 -6.38 20.36
CA LEU A 244 0.45 -7.39 19.38
C LEU A 244 1.40 -8.58 19.35
#